data_4165b1a60752a96451ad98d9a00057aa
#
_entry.id   4165b1a60752a96451ad98d9a00057aa
#
_cell.length_a   1.000
_cell.length_b   1.000
_cell.length_c   1.000
_cell.angle_alpha   90.00
_cell.angle_beta   90.00
_cell.angle_gamma   90.00
#
_symmetry.space_group_name_H-M   'P 1'
#
loop_
_entity.id
_entity.type
_entity.pdbx_description
1 polymer ?
#
loop_
_entity_poly.entity_id
_entity_poly.type
_entity_poly.pdbx_seq_one_letter_code
_entity_poly.pdbx_strand_id
1 'polypeptide(L)'
;FTGGLKPEFVLMGETLHGDYNRWMGPELCHSVTNYECYKGLYSSFNCMNLFEIGHSLARQFGPEPWTLYKGAHLLSFLDNHDVPRIATRLNDPDHLRPAWGLLFGMPGVPAVYYGSEWGIQGDKGNLDADLRPALEKPEHNALTDWITKLAAARKASAALRWGSYRNVH
;
A
#
# COMPACT_ATOMS: atom_id res chain seq x y z
N PHE A 1 -0.41 26.52 4.34
CA PHE A 1 -1.18 26.89 5.55
C PHE A 1 -0.82 25.96 6.72
N THR A 2 -0.96 24.63 6.57
CA THR A 2 -0.71 23.65 7.66
C THR A 2 0.74 23.62 8.12
N GLY A 3 1.71 23.74 7.22
CA GLY A 3 3.13 23.76 7.53
C GLY A 3 3.57 24.98 8.37
N GLY A 4 2.82 26.09 8.30
CA GLY A 4 3.02 27.26 9.16
C GLY A 4 2.51 27.07 10.59
N LEU A 5 1.58 26.09 10.79
CA LEU A 5 1.00 25.78 12.09
C LEU A 5 1.70 24.62 12.78
N LYS A 6 2.06 23.59 12.03
CA LYS A 6 2.75 22.37 12.50
C LYS A 6 3.71 21.87 11.41
N PRO A 7 5.02 22.08 11.55
CA PRO A 7 6.00 21.67 10.54
C PRO A 7 5.99 20.16 10.21
N GLU A 8 5.65 19.32 11.19
CA GLU A 8 5.56 17.87 11.03
C GLU A 8 4.18 17.38 10.54
N PHE A 9 3.27 18.29 10.19
CA PHE A 9 1.95 17.91 9.69
C PHE A 9 2.03 17.32 8.29
N VAL A 10 1.49 16.12 8.11
CA VAL A 10 1.48 15.41 6.82
C VAL A 10 0.11 15.56 6.16
N LEU A 11 0.11 16.04 4.92
CA LEU A 11 -1.08 16.04 4.05
C LEU A 11 -0.99 14.84 3.12
N MET A 12 -2.03 14.01 3.16
CA MET A 12 -2.20 12.84 2.31
C MET A 12 -3.38 13.09 1.37
N GLY A 13 -3.14 13.03 0.05
CA GLY A 13 -4.19 13.13 -0.95
C GLY A 13 -4.73 11.75 -1.32
N GLU A 14 -6.03 11.65 -1.55
CA GLU A 14 -6.62 10.47 -2.15
C GLU A 14 -6.79 10.70 -3.64
N THR A 15 -6.03 9.94 -4.45
CA THR A 15 -6.01 10.06 -5.91
C THR A 15 -6.14 8.67 -6.52
N LEU A 16 -7.22 8.45 -7.26
CA LEU A 16 -7.52 7.14 -7.84
C LEU A 16 -6.67 6.82 -9.06
N HIS A 17 -6.42 7.81 -9.92
CA HIS A 17 -5.70 7.63 -11.18
C HIS A 17 -5.14 8.95 -11.71
N GLY A 18 -4.34 8.86 -12.76
CA GLY A 18 -3.68 10.01 -13.39
C GLY A 18 -2.23 10.20 -12.93
N ASP A 19 -1.69 11.34 -13.25
CA ASP A 19 -0.34 11.72 -12.85
C ASP A 19 -0.35 12.28 -11.42
N TYR A 20 0.21 11.52 -10.49
CA TYR A 20 0.25 11.88 -9.07
C TYR A 20 1.12 13.12 -8.79
N ASN A 21 2.06 13.47 -9.68
CA ASN A 21 2.87 14.67 -9.53
C ASN A 21 2.04 15.97 -9.54
N ARG A 22 0.82 15.91 -10.08
CA ARG A 22 -0.11 17.05 -10.05
C ARG A 22 -0.62 17.39 -8.65
N TRP A 23 -0.50 16.45 -7.73
CA TRP A 23 -1.07 16.53 -6.39
C TRP A 23 -0.01 16.54 -5.29
N MET A 24 1.26 16.28 -5.63
CA MET A 24 2.38 16.23 -4.69
C MET A 24 3.36 17.37 -4.94
N GLY A 25 3.82 18.00 -3.88
CA GLY A 25 4.82 19.06 -3.94
C GLY A 25 4.89 19.90 -2.67
N PRO A 26 5.80 20.87 -2.62
CA PRO A 26 5.99 21.70 -1.43
C PRO A 26 4.73 22.47 -0.98
N GLU A 27 3.90 22.87 -1.93
CA GLU A 27 2.64 23.61 -1.69
C GLU A 27 1.40 22.72 -1.80
N LEU A 28 1.57 21.41 -1.98
CA LEU A 28 0.51 20.43 -2.23
C LEU A 28 0.52 19.33 -1.15
N CYS A 29 0.00 18.15 -1.49
CA CYS A 29 0.08 16.99 -0.61
C CYS A 29 1.53 16.47 -0.53
N HIS A 30 1.91 15.97 0.63
CA HIS A 30 3.21 15.32 0.84
C HIS A 30 3.25 13.93 0.20
N SER A 31 2.09 13.28 0.09
CA SER A 31 1.92 11.96 -0.50
C SER A 31 0.49 11.80 -1.03
N VAL A 32 0.28 10.80 -1.87
CA VAL A 32 -1.04 10.37 -2.35
C VAL A 32 -1.16 8.86 -2.32
N THR A 33 -2.40 8.37 -2.41
CA THR A 33 -2.72 6.94 -2.49
C THR A 33 -2.22 6.30 -3.78
N ASN A 34 -1.63 5.11 -3.68
CA ASN A 34 -1.03 4.39 -4.80
C ASN A 34 -1.97 3.31 -5.35
N TYR A 35 -3.06 3.72 -5.97
CA TYR A 35 -4.02 2.80 -6.59
C TYR A 35 -3.45 2.02 -7.77
N GLU A 36 -2.42 2.54 -8.45
CA GLU A 36 -1.76 1.82 -9.53
C GLU A 36 -1.11 0.53 -9.02
N CYS A 37 -0.35 0.61 -7.92
CA CYS A 37 0.24 -0.59 -7.33
C CYS A 37 -0.80 -1.49 -6.66
N TYR A 38 -1.89 -0.95 -6.13
CA TYR A 38 -2.97 -1.76 -5.53
C TYR A 38 -3.44 -2.86 -6.49
N LYS A 39 -3.73 -2.51 -7.76
CA LYS A 39 -4.14 -3.51 -8.75
C LYS A 39 -3.05 -4.57 -8.96
N GLY A 40 -1.81 -4.14 -9.19
CA GLY A 40 -0.67 -5.04 -9.40
C GLY A 40 -0.41 -5.96 -8.21
N LEU A 41 -0.63 -5.50 -6.98
CA LEU A 41 -0.43 -6.28 -5.77
C LEU A 41 -1.33 -7.52 -5.70
N TYR A 42 -2.64 -7.40 -5.95
CA TYR A 42 -3.51 -8.57 -5.90
C TYR A 42 -3.52 -9.37 -7.20
N SER A 43 -3.48 -8.70 -8.37
CA SER A 43 -3.54 -9.40 -9.65
C SER A 43 -2.32 -10.27 -9.88
N SER A 44 -1.15 -9.85 -9.42
CA SER A 44 0.09 -10.62 -9.54
C SER A 44 -0.01 -11.99 -8.85
N PHE A 45 -0.63 -12.05 -7.67
CA PHE A 45 -0.85 -13.31 -6.97
C PHE A 45 -1.98 -14.12 -7.61
N ASN A 46 -3.09 -13.49 -7.97
CA ASN A 46 -4.23 -14.19 -8.57
C ASN A 46 -3.91 -14.78 -9.95
N CYS A 47 -3.05 -14.13 -10.72
CA CYS A 47 -2.63 -14.59 -12.04
C CYS A 47 -1.30 -15.36 -12.01
N MET A 48 -0.68 -15.55 -10.85
CA MET A 48 0.67 -16.14 -10.71
C MET A 48 1.71 -15.47 -11.62
N ASN A 49 1.61 -14.14 -11.72
CA ASN A 49 2.42 -13.33 -12.61
C ASN A 49 2.83 -12.01 -11.95
N LEU A 50 4.08 -11.92 -11.52
CA LEU A 50 4.63 -10.74 -10.84
C LEU A 50 5.12 -9.64 -11.79
N PHE A 51 5.04 -9.82 -13.11
CA PHE A 51 5.50 -8.82 -14.08
C PHE A 51 4.71 -7.51 -13.99
N GLU A 52 3.40 -7.58 -13.71
CA GLU A 52 2.58 -6.37 -13.61
C GLU A 52 3.05 -5.47 -12.46
N ILE A 53 3.19 -6.01 -11.26
CA ILE A 53 3.66 -5.22 -10.11
C ILE A 53 5.13 -4.81 -10.28
N GLY A 54 5.96 -5.67 -10.82
CA GLY A 54 7.36 -5.36 -11.12
C GLY A 54 7.50 -4.19 -12.09
N HIS A 55 6.67 -4.16 -13.14
CA HIS A 55 6.61 -3.06 -14.10
C HIS A 55 6.14 -1.75 -13.43
N SER A 56 5.05 -1.80 -12.64
CA SER A 56 4.53 -0.62 -11.95
C SER A 56 5.56 -0.03 -10.98
N LEU A 57 6.25 -0.88 -10.20
CA LEU A 57 7.30 -0.44 -9.29
C LEU A 57 8.51 0.15 -10.03
N ALA A 58 8.95 -0.47 -11.13
CA ALA A 58 10.05 0.06 -11.95
C ALA A 58 9.69 1.42 -12.56
N ARG A 59 8.46 1.57 -13.07
CA ARG A 59 7.94 2.81 -13.63
C ARG A 59 7.82 3.92 -12.59
N GLN A 60 7.39 3.60 -11.38
CA GLN A 60 7.19 4.57 -10.30
C GLN A 60 8.49 4.94 -9.58
N PHE A 61 9.35 3.98 -9.29
CA PHE A 61 10.47 4.13 -8.35
C PHE A 61 11.81 3.66 -8.88
N GLY A 62 11.89 3.21 -10.13
CA GLY A 62 13.11 2.68 -10.72
C GLY A 62 14.26 3.69 -10.86
N PRO A 63 15.43 3.26 -11.30
CA PRO A 63 16.59 4.14 -11.46
C PRO A 63 16.54 5.00 -12.73
N GLU A 64 15.66 4.70 -13.66
CA GLU A 64 15.65 5.26 -14.99
C GLU A 64 15.28 6.75 -15.03
N PRO A 65 15.73 7.54 -16.03
CA PRO A 65 15.40 8.95 -16.13
C PRO A 65 13.90 9.24 -16.29
N TRP A 66 13.14 8.30 -16.86
CA TRP A 66 11.70 8.40 -17.08
C TRP A 66 10.85 7.97 -15.88
N THR A 67 11.46 7.60 -14.77
CA THR A 67 10.75 7.21 -13.54
C THR A 67 9.88 8.34 -13.03
N LEU A 68 8.59 8.03 -12.75
CA LEU A 68 7.58 9.06 -12.50
C LEU A 68 7.67 9.70 -11.12
N TYR A 69 7.88 8.90 -10.06
CA TYR A 69 7.75 9.33 -8.67
C TYR A 69 9.03 9.12 -7.87
N LYS A 70 10.16 9.42 -8.50
CA LYS A 70 11.47 9.24 -7.89
C LYS A 70 11.60 10.08 -6.62
N GLY A 71 11.88 9.43 -5.50
CA GLY A 71 11.98 10.07 -4.20
C GLY A 71 10.65 10.35 -3.48
N ALA A 72 9.51 10.11 -4.13
CA ALA A 72 8.21 10.20 -3.48
C ALA A 72 7.90 8.96 -2.63
N HIS A 73 7.16 9.17 -1.54
CA HIS A 73 6.69 8.11 -0.65
C HIS A 73 5.18 8.00 -0.75
N LEU A 74 4.70 7.26 -1.77
CA LEU A 74 3.26 7.05 -1.97
C LEU A 74 2.67 6.13 -0.89
N LEU A 75 1.42 6.38 -0.50
CA LEU A 75 0.67 5.52 0.42
C LEU A 75 0.19 4.28 -0.33
N SER A 76 0.85 3.16 -0.10
CA SER A 76 0.53 1.87 -0.73
C SER A 76 -0.26 0.97 0.21
N PHE A 77 -1.20 0.21 -0.32
CA PHE A 77 -2.14 -0.60 0.46
C PHE A 77 -2.55 -1.86 -0.32
N LEU A 78 -2.99 -2.89 0.41
CA LEU A 78 -3.61 -4.09 -0.17
C LEU A 78 -5.13 -3.96 -0.26
N ASP A 79 -5.71 -3.20 0.64
CA ASP A 79 -7.12 -2.84 0.67
C ASP A 79 -7.34 -1.53 1.41
N ASN A 80 -8.53 -0.97 1.30
CA ASN A 80 -8.98 0.21 2.02
C ASN A 80 -10.52 0.23 2.13
N HIS A 81 -11.07 1.38 2.50
CA HIS A 81 -12.51 1.58 2.71
C HIS A 81 -13.35 1.60 1.41
N ASP A 82 -12.72 1.62 0.22
CA ASP A 82 -13.40 1.73 -1.07
C ASP A 82 -13.19 0.52 -1.99
N VAL A 83 -12.32 -0.41 -1.60
CA VAL A 83 -12.03 -1.61 -2.38
C VAL A 83 -12.21 -2.88 -1.54
N PRO A 84 -12.48 -4.03 -2.17
CA PRO A 84 -12.63 -5.30 -1.46
C PRO A 84 -11.45 -5.62 -0.56
N ARG A 85 -11.73 -6.22 0.60
CA ARG A 85 -10.70 -6.68 1.53
C ARG A 85 -9.75 -7.65 0.83
N ILE A 86 -8.46 -7.54 1.12
CA ILE A 86 -7.45 -8.39 0.46
C ILE A 86 -7.72 -9.88 0.68
N ALA A 87 -8.19 -10.26 1.86
CA ALA A 87 -8.57 -11.64 2.16
C ALA A 87 -9.75 -12.16 1.32
N THR A 88 -10.59 -11.26 0.78
CA THR A 88 -11.65 -11.60 -0.18
C THR A 88 -11.12 -11.58 -1.61
N ARG A 89 -10.20 -10.64 -1.91
CA ARG A 89 -9.74 -10.38 -3.28
C ARG A 89 -8.78 -11.44 -3.80
N LEU A 90 -8.00 -12.07 -2.93
CA LEU A 90 -7.09 -13.14 -3.30
C LEU A 90 -7.84 -14.45 -3.56
N ASN A 91 -7.54 -15.11 -4.69
CA ASN A 91 -8.11 -16.41 -5.05
C ASN A 91 -7.59 -17.54 -4.16
N ASP A 92 -6.37 -17.39 -3.64
CA ASP A 92 -5.72 -18.36 -2.76
C ASP A 92 -5.38 -17.69 -1.43
N PRO A 93 -5.94 -18.17 -0.30
CA PRO A 93 -5.65 -17.64 1.03
C PRO A 93 -4.18 -17.69 1.43
N ASP A 94 -3.42 -18.64 0.89
CA ASP A 94 -2.00 -18.79 1.17
C ASP A 94 -1.16 -17.63 0.59
N HIS A 95 -1.70 -16.90 -0.37
CA HIS A 95 -1.09 -15.70 -0.92
C HIS A 95 -1.19 -14.47 0.00
N LEU A 96 -1.98 -14.52 1.05
CA LEU A 96 -2.19 -13.36 1.94
C LEU A 96 -0.89 -12.91 2.63
N ARG A 97 -0.12 -13.86 3.15
CA ARG A 97 1.18 -13.53 3.79
C ARG A 97 2.22 -13.00 2.81
N PRO A 98 2.45 -13.61 1.63
CA PRO A 98 3.32 -13.05 0.60
C PRO A 98 2.89 -11.65 0.14
N ALA A 99 1.59 -11.39 -0.02
CA ALA A 99 1.08 -10.07 -0.42
C ALA A 99 1.45 -9.00 0.61
N TRP A 100 1.27 -9.26 1.90
CA TRP A 100 1.75 -8.37 2.96
C TRP A 100 3.27 -8.22 2.95
N GLY A 101 4.02 -9.30 2.70
CA GLY A 101 5.48 -9.26 2.56
C GLY A 101 5.91 -8.32 1.44
N LEU A 102 5.25 -8.39 0.28
CA LEU A 102 5.51 -7.52 -0.85
C LEU A 102 5.19 -6.05 -0.52
N LEU A 103 4.03 -5.76 0.07
CA LEU A 103 3.66 -4.41 0.47
C LEU A 103 4.68 -3.76 1.41
N PHE A 104 5.13 -4.49 2.44
CA PHE A 104 6.12 -3.96 3.39
C PHE A 104 7.54 -3.91 2.82
N GLY A 105 7.84 -4.67 1.77
CA GLY A 105 9.13 -4.70 1.10
C GLY A 105 9.30 -3.63 0.00
N MET A 106 8.20 -3.16 -0.59
CA MET A 106 8.24 -2.21 -1.70
C MET A 106 8.47 -0.76 -1.24
N PRO A 107 8.90 0.16 -2.14
CA PRO A 107 8.97 1.59 -1.85
C PRO A 107 7.62 2.20 -1.47
N GLY A 108 7.66 3.32 -0.74
CA GLY A 108 6.48 4.04 -0.29
C GLY A 108 6.16 3.81 1.19
N VAL A 109 4.95 4.15 1.61
CA VAL A 109 4.44 4.01 2.97
C VAL A 109 3.39 2.90 2.96
N PRO A 110 3.63 1.74 3.59
CA PRO A 110 2.63 0.68 3.67
C PRO A 110 1.51 1.10 4.62
N ALA A 111 0.27 0.98 4.17
CA ALA A 111 -0.93 1.20 4.97
C ALA A 111 -1.62 -0.13 5.27
N VAL A 112 -2.05 -0.28 6.51
CA VAL A 112 -2.87 -1.40 6.98
C VAL A 112 -4.25 -0.85 7.31
N TYR A 113 -5.27 -1.28 6.59
CA TYR A 113 -6.64 -0.92 6.88
C TYR A 113 -7.16 -1.78 8.04
N TYR A 114 -7.91 -1.19 8.97
CA TYR A 114 -8.34 -1.86 10.20
C TYR A 114 -9.11 -3.16 9.91
N GLY A 115 -8.78 -4.20 10.64
CA GLY A 115 -9.32 -5.55 10.48
C GLY A 115 -8.61 -6.38 9.41
N SER A 116 -7.89 -5.78 8.47
CA SER A 116 -7.12 -6.53 7.46
C SER A 116 -5.92 -7.25 8.06
N GLU A 117 -5.40 -6.76 9.19
CA GLU A 117 -4.37 -7.43 10.00
C GLU A 117 -4.86 -8.73 10.66
N TRP A 118 -6.16 -8.95 10.68
CA TRP A 118 -6.78 -10.20 11.16
C TRP A 118 -7.27 -11.08 10.01
N GLY A 119 -7.24 -10.56 8.76
CA GLY A 119 -7.72 -11.24 7.58
C GLY A 119 -9.23 -11.21 7.46
N ILE A 120 -9.92 -10.16 7.95
CA ILE A 120 -11.37 -10.03 7.75
C ILE A 120 -11.71 -9.97 6.27
N GLN A 121 -12.81 -10.58 5.91
CA GLN A 121 -13.35 -10.56 4.57
C GLN A 121 -14.37 -9.43 4.41
N GLY A 122 -14.56 -8.99 3.18
CA GLY A 122 -15.55 -7.99 2.80
C GLY A 122 -15.42 -7.66 1.32
N ASP A 123 -16.54 -7.59 0.64
CA ASP A 123 -16.62 -7.17 -0.76
C ASP A 123 -17.40 -5.87 -0.87
N LYS A 124 -17.23 -5.17 -1.97
CA LYS A 124 -17.95 -3.93 -2.25
C LYS A 124 -19.40 -4.25 -2.60
N GLY A 125 -20.27 -4.11 -1.60
CA GLY A 125 -21.70 -4.26 -1.76
C GLY A 125 -22.42 -2.92 -1.91
N ASN A 126 -23.67 -2.87 -1.47
CA ASN A 126 -24.51 -1.67 -1.52
C ASN A 126 -24.46 -0.82 -0.25
N LEU A 127 -23.83 -1.34 0.81
CA LEU A 127 -23.75 -0.67 2.10
C LEU A 127 -22.29 -0.37 2.44
N ASP A 128 -22.06 0.77 3.06
CA ASP A 128 -20.74 1.15 3.58
C ASP A 128 -20.20 0.13 4.59
N ALA A 129 -21.09 -0.49 5.37
CA ALA A 129 -20.75 -1.51 6.36
C ALA A 129 -20.07 -2.74 5.76
N ASP A 130 -20.27 -3.03 4.46
CA ASP A 130 -19.65 -4.18 3.79
C ASP A 130 -18.12 -4.07 3.78
N LEU A 131 -17.57 -2.85 3.69
CA LEU A 131 -16.14 -2.59 3.75
C LEU A 131 -15.71 -1.86 5.03
N ARG A 132 -16.65 -1.25 5.74
CA ARG A 132 -16.42 -0.43 6.95
C ARG A 132 -17.21 -0.97 8.15
N PRO A 133 -17.07 -2.28 8.49
CA PRO A 133 -17.83 -2.85 9.60
C PRO A 133 -17.40 -2.22 10.93
N ALA A 134 -18.37 -2.04 11.82
CA ALA A 134 -18.06 -1.74 13.22
C ALA A 134 -17.50 -3.02 13.88
N LEU A 135 -16.30 -2.93 14.42
CA LEU A 135 -15.64 -4.04 15.10
C LEU A 135 -15.76 -3.83 16.62
N GLU A 136 -16.40 -4.77 17.31
CA GLU A 136 -16.65 -4.65 18.75
C GLU A 136 -15.38 -4.81 19.59
N LYS A 137 -14.47 -5.67 19.12
CA LYS A 137 -13.22 -6.00 19.84
C LYS A 137 -12.08 -6.15 18.86
N PRO A 138 -10.86 -5.73 19.24
CA PRO A 138 -9.67 -6.06 18.50
C PRO A 138 -9.41 -7.57 18.58
N GLU A 139 -8.93 -8.14 17.48
CA GLU A 139 -8.48 -9.53 17.40
C GLU A 139 -6.97 -9.59 17.29
N HIS A 140 -6.43 -10.76 17.54
CA HIS A 140 -5.02 -11.05 17.35
C HIS A 140 -4.85 -12.49 16.88
N ASN A 141 -4.10 -12.66 15.79
CA ASN A 141 -3.85 -13.98 15.21
C ASN A 141 -2.46 -14.07 14.54
N ALA A 142 -2.18 -15.19 13.92
CA ALA A 142 -0.89 -15.42 13.26
C ALA A 142 -0.59 -14.45 12.10
N LEU A 143 -1.61 -13.85 11.50
CA LEU A 143 -1.44 -12.79 10.47
C LEU A 143 -1.02 -11.47 11.13
N THR A 144 -1.60 -11.13 12.28
CA THR A 144 -1.20 -9.96 13.08
C THR A 144 0.28 -10.06 13.46
N ASP A 145 0.71 -11.25 13.93
CA ASP A 145 2.12 -11.50 14.25
C ASP A 145 3.03 -11.32 13.03
N TRP A 146 2.59 -11.81 11.87
CA TRP A 146 3.34 -11.67 10.63
C TRP A 146 3.51 -10.21 10.23
N ILE A 147 2.42 -9.44 10.21
CA ILE A 147 2.45 -8.01 9.86
C ILE A 147 3.31 -7.23 10.87
N THR A 148 3.22 -7.55 12.15
CA THR A 148 4.07 -6.96 13.19
C THR A 148 5.56 -7.18 12.92
N LYS A 149 5.94 -8.40 12.52
CA LYS A 149 7.33 -8.72 12.14
C LYS A 149 7.78 -7.95 10.90
N LEU A 150 6.91 -7.84 9.89
CA LEU A 150 7.20 -7.06 8.68
C LEU A 150 7.39 -5.56 8.99
N ALA A 151 6.52 -5.00 9.83
CA ALA A 151 6.63 -3.62 10.28
C ALA A 151 7.93 -3.37 11.06
N ALA A 152 8.30 -4.28 11.96
CA ALA A 152 9.54 -4.21 12.71
C ALA A 152 10.77 -4.30 11.80
N ALA A 153 10.78 -5.24 10.84
CA ALA A 153 11.85 -5.38 9.87
C ALA A 153 12.01 -4.11 9.01
N ARG A 154 10.90 -3.55 8.52
CA ARG A 154 10.93 -2.29 7.78
C ARG A 154 11.43 -1.13 8.63
N LYS A 155 10.97 -1.02 9.88
CA LYS A 155 11.44 0.02 10.81
C LYS A 155 12.93 -0.06 11.09
N ALA A 156 13.49 -1.26 11.18
CA ALA A 156 14.91 -1.50 11.41
C ALA A 156 15.79 -1.26 10.17
N SER A 157 15.23 -1.35 8.97
CA SER A 157 15.98 -1.25 7.71
C SER A 157 15.84 0.13 7.07
N ALA A 158 16.95 0.88 7.00
CA ALA A 158 17.01 2.12 6.23
C ALA A 158 16.77 1.88 4.73
N ALA A 159 17.26 0.76 4.20
CA ALA A 159 17.08 0.40 2.79
C ALA A 159 15.60 0.22 2.42
N LEU A 160 14.80 -0.43 3.27
CA LEU A 160 13.36 -0.61 3.03
C LEU A 160 12.58 0.71 3.15
N ARG A 161 13.06 1.66 3.92
CA ARG A 161 12.38 2.95 4.14
C ARG A 161 12.79 4.03 3.14
N TRP A 162 14.08 4.11 2.83
CA TRP A 162 14.70 5.25 2.12
C TRP A 162 15.58 4.81 0.97
N GLY A 163 15.75 3.50 0.74
CA GLY A 163 16.61 2.97 -0.30
C GLY A 163 16.05 3.19 -1.69
N SER A 164 16.92 3.09 -2.68
CA SER A 164 16.52 3.06 -4.09
C SER A 164 15.95 1.70 -4.47
N TYR A 165 15.03 1.70 -5.41
CA TYR A 165 14.43 0.48 -5.96
C TYR A 165 15.05 0.16 -7.32
N ARG A 166 15.36 -1.11 -7.54
CA ARG A 166 15.74 -1.64 -8.85
C ARG A 166 15.11 -3.02 -9.04
N ASN A 167 14.40 -3.20 -10.12
CA ASN A 167 13.98 -4.54 -10.56
C ASN A 167 15.16 -5.22 -11.25
N VAL A 168 15.52 -6.43 -10.80
CA VAL A 168 16.69 -7.15 -11.33
C VAL A 168 16.27 -8.21 -12.37
N HIS A 169 15.01 -8.68 -12.30
CA HIS A 169 14.40 -9.62 -13.26
C HIS A 169 12.88 -9.47 -13.27
#